data_419be7b5415ebf9b7805b505f4a528fe
#
_entry.id   419be7b5415ebf9b7805b505f4a528fe
#
_cell.length_a   1.000
_cell.length_b   1.000
_cell.length_c   1.000
_cell.angle_alpha   90.00
_cell.angle_beta   90.00
_cell.angle_gamma   90.00
#
_symmetry.space_group_name_H-M   'P 1'
#
loop_
_entity.id
_entity.type
_entity.pdbx_description
1 polymer ?
#
loop_
_entity_poly.entity_id
_entity_poly.type
_entity_poly.pdbx_seq_one_letter_code
_entity_poly.pdbx_strand_id
1 'polypeptide(L)'
;MKLSVLASATVLFAGVSTGALAATDIQWWHAMTGANNDRIVKLANDFNASQSDYRIVPAYKGSYADTMNAGIAAFRAGNAPDILQVFEVGTATMMAAKGAIKPVYQLMKDANEPFDQKSYLPAVTGYYSNAKGEMLSFPFNSSTMVMWVNEDALKKANLAAAPKTWPEAFEAAKKLKAAGYATCGISTGWTTWANIEELSAWHNVPLSTKANGLDGFDTELKINNPLVVKHLENLIEAQKDKTFDYSGRTNQGEGRFTSGECPLFLTSSAFLGNVKANAKFKYSVAPMPYYPDVQGAPQNSIIGGASLWVMGGKSDEAYKGVAKFLTYLSKPDVQAWWAQETGYLPITPAAYELSKKQGFYAKDPNSEVAVLELTNKAPTENSRGLRLGNLAQIRDVWAEEIEQALAGKKSAQAAMDDAVRRGDAMLKTFARTAGR
;
A
#
# COMPACT_ATOMS: atom_id res chain seq x y z
N MET A 1 17.62 -65.93 -67.51
CA MET A 1 17.22 -64.60 -67.09
C MET A 1 16.45 -64.76 -65.82
N LYS A 2 17.08 -64.41 -64.64
CA LYS A 2 16.38 -64.45 -63.33
C LYS A 2 16.19 -62.99 -62.92
N LEU A 3 14.95 -62.51 -62.80
CA LEU A 3 14.60 -61.20 -62.22
C LEU A 3 14.57 -61.37 -60.71
N SER A 4 15.38 -60.52 -60.08
CA SER A 4 15.36 -60.35 -58.61
C SER A 4 14.47 -59.14 -58.29
N VAL A 5 13.41 -59.37 -57.52
CA VAL A 5 12.55 -58.28 -57.00
C VAL A 5 13.10 -57.84 -55.66
N LEU A 6 13.59 -56.61 -55.56
CA LEU A 6 13.92 -55.97 -54.27
C LEU A 6 12.60 -55.40 -53.64
N ALA A 7 12.22 -55.89 -52.49
CA ALA A 7 11.16 -55.33 -51.70
C ALA A 7 11.75 -54.26 -50.76
N SER A 8 11.41 -52.98 -51.00
CA SER A 8 11.76 -51.87 -50.10
C SER A 8 10.73 -51.78 -48.96
N ALA A 9 11.17 -52.06 -47.76
CA ALA A 9 10.35 -51.86 -46.55
C ALA A 9 10.42 -50.36 -46.12
N THR A 10 9.32 -49.66 -46.30
CA THR A 10 9.16 -48.29 -45.82
C THR A 10 8.75 -48.33 -44.33
N VAL A 11 9.67 -47.98 -43.43
CA VAL A 11 9.37 -47.82 -42.00
C VAL A 11 8.70 -46.44 -41.81
N LEU A 12 7.38 -46.45 -41.56
CA LEU A 12 6.67 -45.24 -41.09
C LEU A 12 7.04 -45.00 -39.65
N PHE A 13 7.85 -43.93 -39.39
CA PHE A 13 7.96 -43.34 -38.09
C PHE A 13 6.70 -42.52 -37.80
N ALA A 14 5.78 -43.07 -36.98
CA ALA A 14 4.70 -42.33 -36.40
C ALA A 14 5.32 -41.38 -35.34
N GLY A 15 5.57 -40.14 -35.72
CA GLY A 15 5.95 -39.07 -34.80
C GLY A 15 4.76 -38.81 -33.86
N VAL A 16 4.90 -39.22 -32.59
CA VAL A 16 3.99 -38.80 -31.53
C VAL A 16 4.31 -37.33 -31.27
N SER A 17 3.57 -36.44 -31.93
CA SER A 17 3.55 -35.03 -31.55
C SER A 17 2.85 -34.93 -30.18
N THR A 18 3.66 -34.87 -29.11
CA THR A 18 3.18 -34.40 -27.83
C THR A 18 2.79 -32.96 -28.05
N GLY A 19 1.49 -32.71 -28.26
CA GLY A 19 0.95 -31.36 -28.27
C GLY A 19 1.32 -30.72 -26.92
N ALA A 20 2.21 -29.74 -26.93
CA ALA A 20 2.44 -28.88 -25.75
C ALA A 20 1.08 -28.29 -25.40
N LEU A 21 0.52 -28.65 -24.24
CA LEU A 21 -0.67 -27.98 -23.71
C LEU A 21 -0.32 -26.50 -23.58
N ALA A 22 -1.18 -25.64 -24.12
CA ALA A 22 -0.97 -24.19 -23.95
C ALA A 22 -1.04 -23.85 -22.45
N ALA A 23 -0.14 -22.99 -22.00
CA ALA A 23 -0.13 -22.52 -20.60
C ALA A 23 -1.48 -21.91 -20.22
N THR A 24 -1.95 -22.19 -19.01
CA THR A 24 -3.18 -21.58 -18.48
C THR A 24 -2.93 -20.13 -18.13
N ASP A 25 -3.70 -19.21 -18.74
CA ASP A 25 -3.60 -17.77 -18.47
C ASP A 25 -4.27 -17.42 -17.14
N ILE A 26 -3.52 -16.67 -16.30
CA ILE A 26 -3.95 -16.14 -15.00
C ILE A 26 -4.01 -14.62 -15.11
N GLN A 27 -5.21 -14.07 -15.09
CA GLN A 27 -5.42 -12.63 -15.19
C GLN A 27 -5.14 -11.94 -13.85
N TRP A 28 -4.21 -10.98 -13.85
CA TRP A 28 -3.86 -10.18 -12.69
C TRP A 28 -4.17 -8.70 -12.94
N TRP A 29 -5.24 -8.16 -12.31
CA TRP A 29 -5.57 -6.75 -12.39
C TRP A 29 -4.89 -5.95 -11.28
N HIS A 30 -4.23 -4.85 -11.65
CA HIS A 30 -3.43 -4.05 -10.74
C HIS A 30 -3.54 -2.54 -11.01
N ALA A 31 -3.09 -1.74 -10.01
CA ALA A 31 -3.11 -0.28 -10.00
C ALA A 31 -1.71 0.35 -10.08
N MET A 32 -0.66 -0.42 -10.33
CA MET A 32 0.72 0.09 -10.37
C MET A 32 0.99 0.89 -11.65
N THR A 33 1.61 2.07 -11.49
CA THR A 33 1.95 3.00 -12.59
C THR A 33 3.45 3.23 -12.69
N GLY A 34 3.88 3.83 -13.80
CA GLY A 34 5.29 4.23 -14.02
C GLY A 34 6.27 3.08 -13.80
N ALA A 35 7.37 3.35 -13.14
CA ALA A 35 8.41 2.35 -12.89
C ALA A 35 7.90 1.12 -12.11
N ASN A 36 6.87 1.26 -11.28
CA ASN A 36 6.30 0.13 -10.56
C ASN A 36 5.45 -0.78 -11.49
N ASN A 37 4.83 -0.23 -12.54
CA ASN A 37 4.20 -1.05 -13.58
C ASN A 37 5.23 -1.93 -14.29
N ASP A 38 6.39 -1.39 -14.64
CA ASP A 38 7.45 -2.15 -15.31
C ASP A 38 7.96 -3.30 -14.43
N ARG A 39 8.00 -3.08 -13.10
CA ARG A 39 8.37 -4.11 -12.13
C ARG A 39 7.31 -5.20 -11.98
N ILE A 40 6.01 -4.86 -12.07
CA ILE A 40 4.91 -5.85 -12.16
C ILE A 40 5.08 -6.73 -13.41
N VAL A 41 5.33 -6.11 -14.57
CA VAL A 41 5.56 -6.85 -15.82
C VAL A 41 6.77 -7.75 -15.69
N LYS A 42 7.86 -7.29 -15.06
CA LYS A 42 9.04 -8.10 -14.79
C LYS A 42 8.73 -9.31 -13.90
N LEU A 43 8.01 -9.13 -12.77
CA LEU A 43 7.61 -10.25 -11.90
C LEU A 43 6.81 -11.31 -12.66
N ALA A 44 5.85 -10.86 -13.48
CA ALA A 44 5.05 -11.77 -14.31
C ALA A 44 5.94 -12.53 -15.32
N ASN A 45 6.83 -11.83 -16.02
CA ASN A 45 7.73 -12.43 -17.01
C ASN A 45 8.72 -13.41 -16.38
N ASP A 46 9.30 -13.08 -15.22
CA ASP A 46 10.25 -13.96 -14.51
C ASP A 46 9.55 -15.24 -14.06
N PHE A 47 8.31 -15.16 -13.53
CA PHE A 47 7.51 -16.33 -13.21
C PHE A 47 7.20 -17.13 -14.47
N ASN A 48 6.71 -16.49 -15.53
CA ASN A 48 6.35 -17.14 -16.79
C ASN A 48 7.54 -17.85 -17.43
N ALA A 49 8.75 -17.31 -17.32
CA ALA A 49 9.99 -17.92 -17.80
C ALA A 49 10.47 -19.09 -16.93
N SER A 50 10.02 -19.19 -15.69
CA SER A 50 10.48 -20.21 -14.73
C SER A 50 9.76 -21.56 -14.85
N GLN A 51 8.65 -21.62 -15.59
CA GLN A 51 7.81 -22.81 -15.76
C GLN A 51 6.96 -22.65 -17.04
N SER A 52 6.28 -23.72 -17.51
CA SER A 52 5.52 -23.75 -18.77
C SER A 52 4.01 -23.93 -18.60
N ASP A 53 3.53 -24.21 -17.39
CA ASP A 53 2.15 -24.65 -17.17
C ASP A 53 1.17 -23.46 -17.04
N TYR A 54 1.66 -22.32 -16.53
CA TYR A 54 0.87 -21.13 -16.24
C TYR A 54 1.51 -19.86 -16.81
N ARG A 55 0.66 -18.91 -17.21
CA ARG A 55 1.09 -17.60 -17.68
C ARG A 55 0.36 -16.50 -16.93
N ILE A 56 1.08 -15.71 -16.13
CA ILE A 56 0.54 -14.51 -15.51
C ILE A 56 0.40 -13.42 -16.57
N VAL A 57 -0.80 -12.83 -16.65
CA VAL A 57 -1.15 -11.76 -17.58
C VAL A 57 -1.55 -10.53 -16.77
N PRO A 58 -0.60 -9.63 -16.45
CA PRO A 58 -0.90 -8.42 -15.70
C PRO A 58 -1.66 -7.39 -16.54
N ALA A 59 -2.65 -6.72 -15.96
CA ALA A 59 -3.43 -5.69 -16.63
C ALA A 59 -3.65 -4.50 -15.69
N TYR A 60 -3.12 -3.33 -16.06
CA TYR A 60 -3.37 -2.08 -15.37
C TYR A 60 -4.83 -1.63 -15.52
N LYS A 61 -5.48 -1.24 -14.42
CA LYS A 61 -6.92 -0.89 -14.39
C LYS A 61 -7.21 0.49 -13.81
N GLY A 62 -6.23 1.39 -13.78
CA GLY A 62 -6.39 2.73 -13.22
C GLY A 62 -5.88 2.83 -11.79
N SER A 63 -6.41 3.80 -11.04
CA SER A 63 -6.09 3.97 -9.62
C SER A 63 -6.50 2.76 -8.78
N TYR A 64 -6.10 2.71 -7.52
CA TYR A 64 -6.56 1.67 -6.60
C TYR A 64 -8.08 1.60 -6.50
N ALA A 65 -8.76 2.76 -6.44
CA ALA A 65 -10.21 2.83 -6.40
C ALA A 65 -10.84 2.31 -7.71
N ASP A 66 -10.29 2.71 -8.87
CA ASP A 66 -10.74 2.24 -10.17
C ASP A 66 -10.58 0.72 -10.30
N THR A 67 -9.41 0.20 -9.91
CA THR A 67 -9.10 -1.23 -9.97
C THR A 67 -10.04 -2.04 -9.08
N MET A 68 -10.30 -1.60 -7.85
CA MET A 68 -11.24 -2.27 -6.94
C MET A 68 -12.66 -2.23 -7.49
N ASN A 69 -13.13 -1.07 -7.95
CA ASN A 69 -14.47 -0.90 -8.49
C ASN A 69 -14.68 -1.73 -9.77
N ALA A 70 -13.68 -1.75 -10.67
CA ALA A 70 -13.68 -2.60 -11.86
C ALA A 70 -13.76 -4.09 -11.50
N GLY A 71 -12.98 -4.53 -10.49
CA GLY A 71 -13.02 -5.91 -9.99
C GLY A 71 -14.38 -6.32 -9.43
N ILE A 72 -15.00 -5.45 -8.63
CA ILE A 72 -16.35 -5.67 -8.07
C ILE A 72 -17.40 -5.74 -9.19
N ALA A 73 -17.33 -4.84 -10.17
CA ALA A 73 -18.24 -4.83 -11.31
C ALA A 73 -18.08 -6.10 -12.16
N ALA A 74 -16.84 -6.50 -12.44
CA ALA A 74 -16.52 -7.71 -13.19
C ALA A 74 -16.97 -8.98 -12.47
N PHE A 75 -16.83 -9.03 -11.13
CA PHE A 75 -17.34 -10.16 -10.35
C PHE A 75 -18.87 -10.30 -10.49
N ARG A 76 -19.60 -9.20 -10.38
CA ARG A 76 -21.06 -9.19 -10.57
C ARG A 76 -21.49 -9.61 -11.97
N ALA A 77 -20.66 -9.32 -12.96
CA ALA A 77 -20.89 -9.72 -14.37
C ALA A 77 -20.38 -11.13 -14.71
N GLY A 78 -19.80 -11.88 -13.75
CA GLY A 78 -19.28 -13.23 -13.97
C GLY A 78 -17.96 -13.32 -14.73
N ASN A 79 -17.21 -12.21 -14.86
CA ASN A 79 -15.94 -12.12 -15.61
C ASN A 79 -14.81 -11.48 -14.82
N ALA A 80 -14.78 -11.69 -13.49
CA ALA A 80 -13.69 -11.22 -12.62
C ALA A 80 -12.32 -11.75 -13.06
N PRO A 81 -11.20 -11.03 -12.81
CA PRO A 81 -9.85 -11.57 -12.96
C PRO A 81 -9.61 -12.73 -11.98
N ASP A 82 -8.49 -13.44 -12.11
CA ASP A 82 -8.08 -14.45 -11.13
C ASP A 82 -7.48 -13.82 -9.89
N ILE A 83 -6.67 -12.77 -10.09
CA ILE A 83 -6.04 -11.99 -9.02
C ILE A 83 -6.43 -10.53 -9.17
N LEU A 84 -6.91 -9.94 -8.09
CA LEU A 84 -7.25 -8.51 -7.99
C LEU A 84 -6.38 -7.83 -6.93
N GLN A 85 -5.61 -6.81 -7.29
CA GLN A 85 -4.92 -5.97 -6.35
C GLN A 85 -5.91 -4.98 -5.73
N VAL A 86 -6.03 -5.02 -4.41
CA VAL A 86 -6.90 -4.10 -3.65
C VAL A 86 -6.08 -3.42 -2.57
N PHE A 87 -6.18 -2.09 -2.49
CA PHE A 87 -5.51 -1.31 -1.45
C PHE A 87 -6.10 -1.59 -0.06
N GLU A 88 -5.32 -1.27 0.97
CA GLU A 88 -5.60 -1.64 2.36
C GLU A 88 -6.99 -1.21 2.83
N VAL A 89 -7.47 -0.05 2.42
CA VAL A 89 -8.81 0.46 2.79
C VAL A 89 -9.97 -0.31 2.16
N GLY A 90 -9.71 -1.09 1.14
CA GLY A 90 -10.68 -1.98 0.52
C GLY A 90 -10.89 -3.30 1.27
N THR A 91 -10.03 -3.61 2.26
CA THR A 91 -9.99 -4.91 2.96
C THR A 91 -11.35 -5.29 3.55
N ALA A 92 -12.00 -4.42 4.31
CA ALA A 92 -13.31 -4.71 4.90
C ALA A 92 -14.39 -4.97 3.85
N THR A 93 -14.36 -4.23 2.74
CA THR A 93 -15.28 -4.41 1.60
C THR A 93 -15.10 -5.78 0.95
N MET A 94 -13.86 -6.21 0.72
CA MET A 94 -13.56 -7.53 0.17
C MET A 94 -13.94 -8.65 1.13
N MET A 95 -13.69 -8.49 2.42
CA MET A 95 -14.08 -9.46 3.46
C MET A 95 -15.59 -9.66 3.55
N ALA A 96 -16.37 -8.58 3.36
CA ALA A 96 -17.83 -8.63 3.40
C ALA A 96 -18.47 -9.20 2.10
N ALA A 97 -17.70 -9.28 1.01
CA ALA A 97 -18.18 -9.75 -0.28
C ALA A 97 -18.28 -11.29 -0.32
N LYS A 98 -19.38 -11.84 0.20
CA LYS A 98 -19.61 -13.30 0.26
C LYS A 98 -19.49 -13.96 -1.11
N GLY A 99 -18.70 -15.04 -1.20
CA GLY A 99 -18.47 -15.81 -2.43
C GLY A 99 -17.60 -15.10 -3.47
N ALA A 100 -17.24 -13.84 -3.28
CA ALA A 100 -16.43 -13.10 -4.24
C ALA A 100 -14.93 -13.44 -4.18
N ILE A 101 -14.48 -14.01 -3.07
CA ILE A 101 -13.07 -14.31 -2.83
C ILE A 101 -12.86 -15.80 -2.53
N LYS A 102 -11.71 -16.33 -2.94
CA LYS A 102 -11.12 -17.57 -2.46
C LYS A 102 -10.05 -17.18 -1.41
N PRO A 103 -10.26 -17.42 -0.11
CA PRO A 103 -9.26 -17.05 0.92
C PRO A 103 -7.90 -17.67 0.62
N VAL A 104 -6.83 -16.87 0.75
CA VAL A 104 -5.47 -17.31 0.40
C VAL A 104 -5.03 -18.52 1.24
N TYR A 105 -5.33 -18.53 2.55
CA TYR A 105 -4.99 -19.68 3.39
C TYR A 105 -5.64 -20.98 2.88
N GLN A 106 -6.87 -20.89 2.39
CA GLN A 106 -7.60 -22.04 1.85
C GLN A 106 -7.10 -22.42 0.44
N LEU A 107 -6.84 -21.43 -0.40
CA LEU A 107 -6.26 -21.64 -1.74
C LEU A 107 -4.95 -22.44 -1.66
N MET A 108 -4.00 -21.96 -0.81
CA MET A 108 -2.68 -22.57 -0.70
C MET A 108 -2.76 -24.00 -0.14
N LYS A 109 -3.68 -24.23 0.81
CA LYS A 109 -3.96 -25.57 1.34
C LYS A 109 -4.54 -26.49 0.25
N ASP A 110 -5.54 -26.04 -0.49
CA ASP A 110 -6.22 -26.85 -1.51
C ASP A 110 -5.27 -27.18 -2.68
N ALA A 111 -4.36 -26.26 -3.02
CA ALA A 111 -3.34 -26.46 -4.05
C ALA A 111 -2.13 -27.26 -3.56
N ASN A 112 -2.05 -27.61 -2.25
CA ASN A 112 -0.91 -28.24 -1.60
C ASN A 112 0.42 -27.46 -1.79
N GLU A 113 0.31 -26.11 -1.79
CA GLU A 113 1.45 -25.20 -1.87
C GLU A 113 1.89 -24.75 -0.47
N PRO A 114 3.22 -24.62 -0.21
CA PRO A 114 3.71 -24.19 1.09
C PRO A 114 3.29 -22.75 1.39
N PHE A 115 2.70 -22.52 2.54
CA PHE A 115 2.29 -21.19 2.98
C PHE A 115 2.30 -21.08 4.51
N ASP A 116 3.34 -20.42 5.06
CA ASP A 116 3.43 -20.11 6.48
C ASP A 116 3.02 -18.66 6.73
N GLN A 117 1.79 -18.43 7.21
CA GLN A 117 1.26 -17.12 7.54
C GLN A 117 2.07 -16.41 8.65
N LYS A 118 2.74 -17.17 9.53
CA LYS A 118 3.54 -16.63 10.64
C LYS A 118 4.90 -16.09 10.18
N SER A 119 5.29 -16.39 8.95
CA SER A 119 6.53 -15.85 8.37
C SER A 119 6.42 -14.39 7.96
N TYR A 120 5.23 -13.80 7.96
CA TYR A 120 4.99 -12.40 7.61
C TYR A 120 5.03 -11.50 8.84
N LEU A 121 5.35 -10.21 8.63
CA LEU A 121 5.35 -9.21 9.71
C LEU A 121 3.94 -9.07 10.34
N PRO A 122 3.82 -9.06 11.67
CA PRO A 122 2.52 -8.94 12.35
C PRO A 122 1.70 -7.72 11.93
N ALA A 123 2.33 -6.57 11.69
CA ALA A 123 1.68 -5.36 11.20
C ALA A 123 1.04 -5.55 9.80
N VAL A 124 1.53 -6.50 9.01
CA VAL A 124 1.00 -6.82 7.68
C VAL A 124 -0.11 -7.88 7.79
N THR A 125 0.14 -8.97 8.53
CA THR A 125 -0.84 -10.07 8.68
C THR A 125 -2.09 -9.61 9.40
N GLY A 126 -1.98 -8.74 10.41
CA GLY A 126 -3.11 -8.19 11.16
C GLY A 126 -4.13 -7.48 10.28
N TYR A 127 -3.68 -6.85 9.20
CA TYR A 127 -4.55 -6.18 8.24
C TYR A 127 -5.39 -7.15 7.40
N TYR A 128 -4.77 -8.23 6.92
CA TYR A 128 -5.31 -9.10 5.87
C TYR A 128 -5.85 -10.45 6.38
N SER A 129 -5.85 -10.66 7.69
CA SER A 129 -6.37 -11.88 8.32
C SER A 129 -7.75 -11.67 8.95
N ASN A 130 -8.55 -12.72 9.02
CA ASN A 130 -9.79 -12.71 9.77
C ASN A 130 -9.53 -12.77 11.30
N ALA A 131 -10.60 -12.81 12.10
CA ALA A 131 -10.51 -12.87 13.57
C ALA A 131 -9.81 -14.14 14.10
N LYS A 132 -9.71 -15.20 13.28
CA LYS A 132 -8.97 -16.43 13.62
C LYS A 132 -7.49 -16.38 13.25
N GLY A 133 -7.03 -15.27 12.68
CA GLY A 133 -5.66 -15.12 12.17
C GLY A 133 -5.42 -15.79 10.82
N GLU A 134 -6.47 -16.24 10.12
CA GLU A 134 -6.37 -16.86 8.80
C GLU A 134 -6.30 -15.78 7.73
N MET A 135 -5.25 -15.82 6.89
CA MET A 135 -4.96 -14.81 5.88
C MET A 135 -5.89 -14.93 4.67
N LEU A 136 -6.70 -13.91 4.42
CA LEU A 136 -7.72 -13.88 3.36
C LEU A 136 -7.16 -13.40 2.03
N SER A 137 -6.18 -12.48 2.05
CA SER A 137 -5.48 -12.00 0.86
C SER A 137 -3.97 -12.14 1.05
N PHE A 138 -3.23 -12.12 -0.05
CA PHE A 138 -1.77 -12.23 -0.03
C PHE A 138 -1.16 -10.83 0.10
N PRO A 139 -0.38 -10.53 1.15
CA PRO A 139 0.35 -9.27 1.27
C PRO A 139 1.31 -9.09 0.10
N PHE A 140 1.34 -7.91 -0.49
CA PHE A 140 2.16 -7.72 -1.69
C PHE A 140 3.00 -6.44 -1.62
N ASN A 141 2.38 -5.28 -1.75
CA ASN A 141 3.07 -4.01 -1.80
C ASN A 141 2.66 -3.14 -0.62
N SER A 142 3.22 -3.44 0.54
CA SER A 142 3.02 -2.66 1.76
C SER A 142 4.04 -1.53 1.84
N SER A 143 3.60 -0.34 2.22
CA SER A 143 4.42 0.84 2.49
C SER A 143 4.03 1.45 3.81
N THR A 144 4.74 2.47 4.27
CA THR A 144 4.28 3.34 5.34
C THR A 144 4.56 4.80 5.00
N MET A 145 3.98 5.72 5.76
CA MET A 145 4.22 7.16 5.59
C MET A 145 5.60 7.50 6.13
N VAL A 146 6.36 8.28 5.37
CA VAL A 146 7.67 8.81 5.80
C VAL A 146 7.79 10.26 5.37
N MET A 147 8.75 11.00 5.95
CA MET A 147 9.07 12.35 5.51
C MET A 147 10.27 12.34 4.56
N TRP A 148 10.05 12.74 3.32
CA TRP A 148 11.08 12.99 2.32
C TRP A 148 11.66 14.39 2.51
N VAL A 149 12.98 14.51 2.49
CA VAL A 149 13.71 15.71 2.88
C VAL A 149 14.71 16.08 1.79
N ASN A 150 14.65 17.32 1.32
CA ASN A 150 15.65 17.90 0.44
C ASN A 150 16.83 18.42 1.28
N GLU A 151 17.94 17.68 1.31
CA GLU A 151 19.14 17.98 2.08
C GLU A 151 19.81 19.30 1.64
N ASP A 152 19.80 19.57 0.34
CA ASP A 152 20.39 20.80 -0.19
C ASP A 152 19.58 22.03 0.25
N ALA A 153 18.26 21.88 0.36
CA ALA A 153 17.36 22.91 0.88
C ALA A 153 17.57 23.13 2.39
N LEU A 154 17.70 22.05 3.19
CA LEU A 154 18.01 22.18 4.61
C LEU A 154 19.31 22.96 4.81
N LYS A 155 20.38 22.60 4.09
CA LYS A 155 21.66 23.29 4.15
C LYS A 155 21.53 24.79 3.79
N LYS A 156 20.78 25.12 2.75
CA LYS A 156 20.53 26.51 2.32
C LYS A 156 19.77 27.31 3.39
N ALA A 157 18.89 26.65 4.14
CA ALA A 157 18.13 27.26 5.23
C ALA A 157 18.86 27.22 6.59
N ASN A 158 20.14 26.80 6.64
CA ASN A 158 20.93 26.60 7.87
C ASN A 158 20.24 25.66 8.87
N LEU A 159 19.60 24.61 8.40
CA LEU A 159 19.00 23.56 9.20
C LEU A 159 19.97 22.36 9.27
N ALA A 160 20.33 21.94 10.48
CA ALA A 160 21.34 20.90 10.71
C ALA A 160 20.81 19.47 10.44
N ALA A 161 19.51 19.26 10.57
CA ALA A 161 18.87 17.95 10.43
C ALA A 161 17.38 18.10 10.07
N ALA A 162 16.78 16.98 9.62
CA ALA A 162 15.34 16.86 9.45
C ALA A 162 14.60 17.10 10.77
N PRO A 163 13.43 17.77 10.77
CA PRO A 163 12.62 17.96 11.96
C PRO A 163 12.04 16.64 12.46
N LYS A 164 11.95 16.46 13.77
CA LYS A 164 11.40 15.26 14.43
C LYS A 164 9.98 15.46 14.94
N THR A 165 9.63 16.69 15.27
CA THR A 165 8.32 17.04 15.83
C THR A 165 7.55 17.95 14.88
N TRP A 166 6.22 17.97 14.97
CA TRP A 166 5.40 18.88 14.17
C TRP A 166 5.74 20.36 14.42
N PRO A 167 5.96 20.81 15.68
CA PRO A 167 6.44 22.19 15.90
C PRO A 167 7.76 22.48 15.19
N GLU A 168 8.74 21.56 15.25
CA GLU A 168 10.00 21.70 14.50
C GLU A 168 9.79 21.71 12.99
N ALA A 169 8.86 20.89 12.47
CA ALA A 169 8.57 20.80 11.04
C ALA A 169 7.99 22.12 10.50
N PHE A 170 7.06 22.76 11.23
CA PHE A 170 6.54 24.07 10.85
C PHE A 170 7.60 25.16 10.93
N GLU A 171 8.46 25.17 11.97
CA GLU A 171 9.56 26.13 12.06
C GLU A 171 10.62 25.92 10.97
N ALA A 172 10.94 24.66 10.65
CA ALA A 172 11.83 24.35 9.52
C ALA A 172 11.22 24.81 8.19
N ALA A 173 9.93 24.57 7.98
CA ALA A 173 9.21 25.02 6.78
C ALA A 173 9.23 26.55 6.62
N LYS A 174 9.06 27.33 7.72
CA LYS A 174 9.19 28.80 7.68
C LYS A 174 10.61 29.24 7.29
N LYS A 175 11.66 28.61 7.84
CA LYS A 175 13.05 28.90 7.47
C LYS A 175 13.34 28.53 6.01
N LEU A 176 12.81 27.42 5.51
CA LEU A 176 12.94 27.01 4.13
C LEU A 176 12.29 28.04 3.18
N LYS A 177 11.12 28.54 3.52
CA LYS A 177 10.47 29.63 2.78
C LYS A 177 11.33 30.89 2.73
N ALA A 178 11.87 31.31 3.86
CA ALA A 178 12.78 32.46 3.93
C ALA A 178 14.06 32.26 3.11
N ALA A 179 14.52 31.01 2.94
CA ALA A 179 15.67 30.65 2.12
C ALA A 179 15.37 30.54 0.61
N GLY A 180 14.13 30.83 0.18
CA GLY A 180 13.76 30.88 -1.23
C GLY A 180 12.80 29.79 -1.72
N TYR A 181 12.26 28.96 -0.82
CA TYR A 181 11.22 27.97 -1.14
C TYR A 181 9.82 28.57 -0.83
N ALA A 182 9.50 29.69 -1.46
CA ALA A 182 8.39 30.57 -1.05
C ALA A 182 7.00 29.95 -1.25
N THR A 183 6.86 29.03 -2.19
CA THR A 183 5.55 28.43 -2.56
C THR A 183 5.13 27.28 -1.70
N CYS A 184 6.08 26.58 -1.03
CA CYS A 184 5.80 25.44 -0.19
C CYS A 184 6.98 25.16 0.77
N GLY A 185 6.76 25.23 2.06
CA GLY A 185 7.75 24.80 3.06
C GLY A 185 7.68 23.30 3.35
N ILE A 186 6.46 22.81 3.58
CA ILE A 186 6.14 21.38 3.79
C ILE A 186 4.79 21.05 3.14
N SER A 187 4.61 19.83 2.65
CA SER A 187 3.33 19.32 2.18
C SER A 187 3.17 17.84 2.46
N THR A 188 1.97 17.32 2.16
CA THR A 188 1.66 15.89 2.28
C THR A 188 1.02 15.35 1.00
N GLY A 189 1.41 14.18 0.57
CA GLY A 189 0.60 13.34 -0.28
C GLY A 189 -0.35 12.47 0.56
N TRP A 190 -1.35 11.87 -0.07
CA TRP A 190 -2.30 10.98 0.60
C TRP A 190 -2.90 11.61 1.86
N THR A 191 -3.50 12.78 1.69
CA THR A 191 -3.86 13.73 2.76
C THR A 191 -4.56 13.09 3.95
N THR A 192 -5.54 12.21 3.75
CA THR A 192 -6.26 11.55 4.85
C THR A 192 -5.39 10.53 5.56
N TRP A 193 -4.60 9.77 4.80
CA TRP A 193 -3.68 8.79 5.35
C TRP A 193 -2.61 9.47 6.21
N ALA A 194 -1.96 10.54 5.71
CA ALA A 194 -0.94 11.27 6.45
C ALA A 194 -1.48 11.98 7.70
N ASN A 195 -2.59 12.72 7.56
CA ASN A 195 -3.02 13.70 8.56
C ASN A 195 -4.14 13.20 9.50
N ILE A 196 -4.69 12.00 9.25
CA ILE A 196 -5.69 11.37 10.12
C ILE A 196 -5.21 9.98 10.56
N GLU A 197 -4.96 9.07 9.61
CA GLU A 197 -4.76 7.65 9.90
C GLU A 197 -3.39 7.39 10.53
N GLU A 198 -2.31 7.79 9.83
CA GLU A 198 -0.94 7.67 10.34
C GLU A 198 -0.71 8.58 11.56
N LEU A 199 -1.25 9.81 11.53
CA LEU A 199 -1.20 10.69 12.70
C LEU A 199 -1.79 9.99 13.92
N SER A 200 -2.97 9.38 13.79
CA SER A 200 -3.63 8.69 14.91
C SER A 200 -2.81 7.50 15.41
N ALA A 201 -2.32 6.64 14.50
CA ALA A 201 -1.52 5.47 14.84
C ALA A 201 -0.18 5.87 15.49
N TRP A 202 0.53 6.82 14.89
CA TRP A 202 1.84 7.33 15.36
C TRP A 202 1.76 7.98 16.75
N HIS A 203 0.59 8.48 17.13
CA HIS A 203 0.32 9.05 18.45
C HIS A 203 -0.46 8.12 19.38
N ASN A 204 -0.71 6.88 18.97
CA ASN A 204 -1.47 5.90 19.74
C ASN A 204 -2.87 6.39 20.15
N VAL A 205 -3.56 7.10 19.26
CA VAL A 205 -4.91 7.63 19.48
C VAL A 205 -5.91 6.84 18.64
N PRO A 206 -7.07 6.44 19.19
CA PRO A 206 -8.05 5.67 18.43
C PRO A 206 -8.64 6.49 17.27
N LEU A 207 -8.69 5.87 16.08
CA LEU A 207 -9.35 6.43 14.90
C LEU A 207 -10.85 6.06 14.90
N SER A 208 -11.17 4.87 15.40
CA SER A 208 -12.55 4.41 15.57
C SER A 208 -12.69 3.41 16.72
N THR A 209 -13.91 3.03 17.06
CA THR A 209 -14.18 1.95 18.01
C THR A 209 -13.78 0.57 17.48
N LYS A 210 -13.87 -0.48 18.31
CA LYS A 210 -13.57 -1.87 17.95
C LYS A 210 -12.15 -2.05 17.44
N ALA A 211 -11.16 -1.46 18.13
CA ALA A 211 -9.75 -1.47 17.72
C ALA A 211 -9.61 -1.08 16.24
N ASN A 212 -10.14 0.07 15.88
CA ASN A 212 -10.15 0.59 14.51
C ASN A 212 -10.84 -0.35 13.50
N GLY A 213 -11.90 -1.03 13.93
CA GLY A 213 -12.69 -1.95 13.10
C GLY A 213 -12.10 -3.36 12.99
N LEU A 214 -10.95 -3.65 13.60
CA LEU A 214 -10.35 -4.99 13.56
C LEU A 214 -11.16 -6.02 14.33
N ASP A 215 -11.92 -5.60 15.34
CA ASP A 215 -12.75 -6.46 16.19
C ASP A 215 -14.24 -6.47 15.76
N GLY A 216 -14.58 -5.90 14.60
CA GLY A 216 -15.93 -5.95 14.02
C GLY A 216 -16.29 -4.73 13.19
N PHE A 217 -17.37 -4.85 12.40
CA PHE A 217 -17.80 -3.81 11.46
C PHE A 217 -18.79 -2.78 12.04
N ASP A 218 -19.35 -3.03 13.21
CA ASP A 218 -20.21 -2.08 13.90
C ASP A 218 -19.34 -1.06 14.66
N THR A 219 -18.85 -0.09 13.94
CA THR A 219 -17.84 0.87 14.39
C THR A 219 -18.35 2.30 14.32
N GLU A 220 -17.76 3.17 15.14
CA GLU A 220 -17.95 4.62 15.14
C GLU A 220 -16.59 5.32 15.05
N LEU A 221 -16.52 6.38 14.26
CA LEU A 221 -15.32 7.19 14.10
C LEU A 221 -15.01 8.01 15.36
N LYS A 222 -13.73 8.27 15.60
CA LYS A 222 -13.19 9.06 16.71
C LYS A 222 -12.21 10.13 16.24
N ILE A 223 -12.27 10.53 14.95
CA ILE A 223 -11.31 11.45 14.34
C ILE A 223 -11.54 12.93 14.70
N ASN A 224 -12.65 13.27 15.34
CA ASN A 224 -12.91 14.62 15.89
C ASN A 224 -12.31 14.80 17.31
N ASN A 225 -11.28 14.03 17.63
CA ASN A 225 -10.54 14.10 18.88
C ASN A 225 -9.58 15.30 18.93
N PRO A 226 -9.09 15.72 20.12
CA PRO A 226 -8.24 16.90 20.27
C PRO A 226 -6.95 16.86 19.43
N LEU A 227 -6.35 15.67 19.19
CA LEU A 227 -5.13 15.57 18.40
C LEU A 227 -5.37 15.93 16.94
N VAL A 228 -6.36 15.29 16.31
CA VAL A 228 -6.65 15.48 14.87
C VAL A 228 -7.15 16.90 14.63
N VAL A 229 -8.03 17.43 15.52
CA VAL A 229 -8.52 18.81 15.43
C VAL A 229 -7.37 19.81 15.55
N LYS A 230 -6.50 19.69 16.56
CA LYS A 230 -5.30 20.53 16.75
C LYS A 230 -4.38 20.46 15.51
N HIS A 231 -4.17 19.26 14.98
CA HIS A 231 -3.33 19.10 13.80
C HIS A 231 -3.92 19.83 12.59
N LEU A 232 -5.21 19.70 12.33
CA LEU A 232 -5.89 20.39 11.24
C LEU A 232 -5.88 21.92 11.46
N GLU A 233 -6.04 22.40 12.68
CA GLU A 233 -5.88 23.84 13.00
C GLU A 233 -4.49 24.36 12.64
N ASN A 234 -3.43 23.61 12.98
CA ASN A 234 -2.06 23.94 12.61
C ASN A 234 -1.85 23.96 11.09
N LEU A 235 -2.43 23.00 10.35
CA LEU A 235 -2.36 22.98 8.89
C LEU A 235 -3.12 24.18 8.27
N ILE A 236 -4.30 24.52 8.78
CA ILE A 236 -5.07 25.69 8.35
C ILE A 236 -4.26 26.99 8.55
N GLU A 237 -3.63 27.14 9.69
CA GLU A 237 -2.79 28.31 9.95
C GLU A 237 -1.58 28.35 9.02
N ALA A 238 -0.87 27.25 8.89
CA ALA A 238 0.30 27.13 8.03
C ALA A 238 -0.02 27.25 6.53
N GLN A 239 -1.26 26.95 6.11
CA GLN A 239 -1.71 27.12 4.72
C GLN A 239 -1.83 28.58 4.32
N LYS A 240 -2.12 29.50 5.26
CA LYS A 240 -2.33 30.93 4.97
C LYS A 240 -1.10 31.60 4.37
N ASP A 241 0.08 31.20 4.81
CA ASP A 241 1.35 31.75 4.36
C ASP A 241 2.21 30.76 3.55
N LYS A 242 1.66 29.60 3.18
CA LYS A 242 2.38 28.54 2.48
C LYS A 242 3.52 27.88 3.27
N THR A 243 3.53 27.99 4.57
CA THR A 243 4.37 27.15 5.44
C THR A 243 4.01 25.67 5.22
N PHE A 244 2.72 25.35 5.21
CA PHE A 244 2.15 24.14 4.62
C PHE A 244 1.41 24.52 3.34
N ASP A 245 1.48 23.67 2.29
CA ASP A 245 0.68 23.88 1.10
C ASP A 245 0.02 22.57 0.66
N TYR A 246 -1.30 22.54 0.68
CA TYR A 246 -2.10 21.40 0.28
C TYR A 246 -1.82 20.99 -1.16
N SER A 247 -1.53 19.72 -1.40
CA SER A 247 -1.08 19.19 -2.70
C SER A 247 -1.99 18.11 -3.29
N GLY A 248 -3.25 18.06 -2.87
CA GLY A 248 -4.24 17.11 -3.38
C GLY A 248 -4.49 15.91 -2.48
N ARG A 249 -5.41 15.04 -2.88
CA ARG A 249 -5.94 13.95 -2.03
C ARG A 249 -5.04 12.73 -1.97
N THR A 250 -4.28 12.45 -3.04
CA THR A 250 -3.42 11.28 -3.17
C THR A 250 -1.97 11.68 -3.51
N ASN A 251 -1.40 11.17 -4.57
CA ASN A 251 0.00 11.40 -4.97
C ASN A 251 0.21 12.60 -5.91
N GLN A 252 -0.80 13.44 -6.14
CA GLN A 252 -0.71 14.57 -7.08
C GLN A 252 0.44 15.53 -6.74
N GLY A 253 0.74 15.70 -5.45
CA GLY A 253 1.79 16.61 -4.98
C GLY A 253 3.22 16.10 -5.07
N GLU A 254 3.46 14.81 -5.37
CA GLU A 254 4.78 14.20 -5.34
C GLU A 254 5.80 14.87 -6.30
N GLY A 255 5.32 15.34 -7.46
CA GLY A 255 6.13 16.09 -8.40
C GLY A 255 6.72 17.38 -7.85
N ARG A 256 6.09 18.00 -6.84
CA ARG A 256 6.59 19.22 -6.17
C ARG A 256 7.82 18.96 -5.31
N PHE A 257 7.93 17.75 -4.73
CA PHE A 257 9.14 17.35 -4.05
C PHE A 257 10.27 17.08 -5.04
N THR A 258 10.04 16.26 -6.07
CA THR A 258 11.09 15.89 -7.02
C THR A 258 11.59 17.06 -7.87
N SER A 259 10.78 18.09 -8.09
CA SER A 259 11.20 19.36 -8.71
C SER A 259 12.01 20.27 -7.76
N GLY A 260 12.02 19.97 -6.44
CA GLY A 260 12.62 20.81 -5.41
C GLY A 260 11.76 21.98 -4.97
N GLU A 261 10.51 22.10 -5.42
CA GLU A 261 9.61 23.17 -5.02
C GLU A 261 9.20 23.06 -3.54
N CYS A 262 8.92 21.86 -3.06
CA CYS A 262 8.48 21.57 -1.71
C CYS A 262 9.53 20.71 -0.98
N PRO A 263 10.42 21.30 -0.19
CA PRO A 263 11.60 20.61 0.34
C PRO A 263 11.34 19.59 1.45
N LEU A 264 10.20 19.68 2.14
CA LEU A 264 9.71 18.67 3.08
C LEU A 264 8.39 18.10 2.57
N PHE A 265 8.33 16.78 2.43
CA PHE A 265 7.15 16.14 1.86
C PHE A 265 6.85 14.81 2.53
N LEU A 266 5.68 14.69 3.16
CA LEU A 266 5.23 13.42 3.73
C LEU A 266 4.46 12.65 2.66
N THR A 267 4.93 11.45 2.35
CA THR A 267 4.24 10.51 1.46
C THR A 267 4.75 9.08 1.69
N SER A 268 4.25 8.15 0.93
CA SER A 268 4.61 6.74 0.98
C SER A 268 6.12 6.50 0.84
N SER A 269 6.65 5.54 1.57
CA SER A 269 8.02 5.01 1.37
C SER A 269 8.22 4.50 -0.07
N ALA A 270 7.17 4.02 -0.74
CA ALA A 270 7.18 3.56 -2.12
C ALA A 270 7.39 4.67 -3.17
N PHE A 271 7.50 5.92 -2.74
CA PHE A 271 7.89 7.05 -3.59
C PHE A 271 9.38 7.00 -4.00
N LEU A 272 10.18 6.12 -3.40
CA LEU A 272 11.63 5.98 -3.62
C LEU A 272 11.99 5.88 -5.10
N GLY A 273 11.29 5.05 -5.87
CA GLY A 273 11.58 4.88 -7.30
C GLY A 273 11.41 6.17 -8.10
N ASN A 274 10.41 6.98 -7.77
CA ASN A 274 10.16 8.27 -8.40
C ASN A 274 11.21 9.32 -7.99
N VAL A 275 11.58 9.35 -6.72
CA VAL A 275 12.64 10.25 -6.21
C VAL A 275 13.97 9.93 -6.87
N LYS A 276 14.38 8.66 -6.93
CA LYS A 276 15.63 8.22 -7.61
C LYS A 276 15.65 8.62 -9.10
N ALA A 277 14.53 8.56 -9.79
CA ALA A 277 14.46 8.89 -11.21
C ALA A 277 14.46 10.41 -11.48
N ASN A 278 13.85 11.22 -10.63
CA ASN A 278 13.48 12.60 -10.96
C ASN A 278 14.17 13.67 -10.10
N ALA A 279 14.50 13.40 -8.83
CA ALA A 279 15.15 14.39 -7.98
C ALA A 279 16.61 14.64 -8.43
N LYS A 280 16.99 15.92 -8.55
CA LYS A 280 18.34 16.36 -8.95
C LYS A 280 19.13 16.97 -7.78
N PHE A 281 18.68 16.77 -6.57
CA PHE A 281 19.27 17.24 -5.32
C PHE A 281 19.53 16.05 -4.37
N LYS A 282 20.34 16.27 -3.35
CA LYS A 282 20.54 15.29 -2.29
C LYS A 282 19.29 15.21 -1.43
N TYR A 283 18.84 14.00 -1.15
CA TYR A 283 17.69 13.77 -0.30
C TYR A 283 18.00 12.77 0.82
N SER A 284 17.23 12.88 1.89
CA SER A 284 17.13 11.86 2.93
C SER A 284 15.67 11.53 3.24
N VAL A 285 15.48 10.47 4.01
CA VAL A 285 14.18 10.05 4.54
C VAL A 285 14.25 10.13 6.05
N ALA A 286 13.24 10.71 6.67
CA ALA A 286 13.07 10.78 8.10
C ALA A 286 11.73 10.18 8.53
N PRO A 287 11.59 9.72 9.78
CA PRO A 287 10.30 9.32 10.33
C PRO A 287 9.29 10.49 10.29
N MET A 288 8.01 10.15 10.32
CA MET A 288 6.95 11.15 10.47
C MET A 288 7.17 12.01 11.70
N PRO A 289 6.90 13.33 11.62
CA PRO A 289 6.90 14.19 12.82
C PRO A 289 5.80 13.76 13.79
N TYR A 290 6.06 14.01 15.09
CA TYR A 290 5.08 13.76 16.15
C TYR A 290 4.88 14.98 17.04
N TYR A 291 3.79 15.00 17.81
CA TYR A 291 3.56 16.00 18.85
C TYR A 291 4.14 15.50 20.18
N PRO A 292 5.16 16.18 20.75
CA PRO A 292 5.86 15.69 21.95
C PRO A 292 5.01 15.79 23.22
N ASP A 293 3.93 16.57 23.20
CA ASP A 293 2.97 16.70 24.29
C ASP A 293 1.90 15.60 24.30
N VAL A 294 1.89 14.69 23.32
CA VAL A 294 1.02 13.52 23.30
C VAL A 294 1.75 12.34 23.94
N GLN A 295 1.23 11.90 25.09
CA GLN A 295 1.85 10.82 25.84
C GLN A 295 1.92 9.52 25.03
N GLY A 296 3.10 8.91 25.01
CA GLY A 296 3.35 7.64 24.30
C GLY A 296 3.79 7.77 22.86
N ALA A 297 3.69 8.98 22.28
CA ALA A 297 4.21 9.23 20.93
C ALA A 297 5.75 9.35 20.93
N PRO A 298 6.44 8.95 19.83
CA PRO A 298 5.85 8.20 18.71
C PRO A 298 5.59 6.72 19.04
N GLN A 299 4.57 6.12 18.45
CA GLN A 299 4.22 4.70 18.57
C GLN A 299 4.85 3.93 17.39
N ASN A 300 4.15 3.09 16.69
CA ASN A 300 4.50 2.51 15.40
C ASN A 300 3.59 3.10 14.32
N SER A 301 4.09 3.18 13.09
CA SER A 301 3.28 3.50 11.92
C SER A 301 2.40 2.31 11.52
N ILE A 302 1.43 2.54 10.64
CA ILE A 302 0.60 1.51 10.04
C ILE A 302 0.98 1.31 8.57
N ILE A 303 0.54 0.21 7.97
CA ILE A 303 0.79 -0.02 6.56
C ILE A 303 -0.24 0.71 5.69
N GLY A 304 0.24 1.17 4.54
CA GLY A 304 -0.55 1.45 3.36
C GLY A 304 -0.19 0.47 2.24
N GLY A 305 -0.70 0.73 1.04
CA GLY A 305 -0.43 -0.08 -0.13
C GLY A 305 -1.53 -1.10 -0.40
N ALA A 306 -1.19 -2.33 -0.82
CA ALA A 306 -2.19 -3.28 -1.28
C ALA A 306 -1.81 -4.74 -1.04
N SER A 307 -2.84 -5.59 -1.08
CA SER A 307 -2.72 -7.05 -1.12
C SER A 307 -3.37 -7.62 -2.37
N LEU A 308 -3.05 -8.88 -2.68
CA LEU A 308 -3.62 -9.61 -3.80
C LEU A 308 -4.78 -10.48 -3.30
N TRP A 309 -5.95 -10.23 -3.85
CA TRP A 309 -7.15 -10.98 -3.57
C TRP A 309 -7.40 -12.00 -4.69
N VAL A 310 -7.60 -13.24 -4.33
CA VAL A 310 -7.97 -14.29 -5.28
C VAL A 310 -9.47 -14.29 -5.44
N MET A 311 -9.94 -14.13 -6.68
CA MET A 311 -11.37 -14.05 -6.95
C MET A 311 -12.02 -15.41 -6.94
N GLY A 312 -13.27 -15.46 -6.47
CA GLY A 312 -14.08 -16.68 -6.41
C GLY A 312 -14.57 -17.15 -7.79
N GLY A 313 -15.01 -18.40 -7.86
CA GLY A 313 -15.68 -18.95 -9.05
C GLY A 313 -14.74 -19.31 -10.21
N LYS A 314 -13.44 -19.54 -9.92
CA LYS A 314 -12.46 -19.96 -10.92
C LYS A 314 -12.32 -21.48 -10.98
N SER A 315 -11.75 -21.98 -12.08
CA SER A 315 -11.44 -23.40 -12.22
C SER A 315 -10.33 -23.85 -11.25
N ASP A 316 -10.29 -25.12 -10.92
CA ASP A 316 -9.22 -25.69 -10.08
C ASP A 316 -7.83 -25.47 -10.70
N GLU A 317 -7.74 -25.52 -12.02
CA GLU A 317 -6.49 -25.29 -12.74
C GLU A 317 -6.02 -23.84 -12.62
N ALA A 318 -6.93 -22.86 -12.74
CA ALA A 318 -6.60 -21.46 -12.50
C ALA A 318 -6.16 -21.24 -11.05
N TYR A 319 -6.84 -21.85 -10.07
CA TYR A 319 -6.45 -21.77 -8.67
C TYR A 319 -5.06 -22.34 -8.39
N LYS A 320 -4.68 -23.45 -9.03
CA LYS A 320 -3.32 -24.01 -8.93
C LYS A 320 -2.27 -23.02 -9.47
N GLY A 321 -2.56 -22.40 -10.62
CA GLY A 321 -1.68 -21.40 -11.22
C GLY A 321 -1.51 -20.18 -10.32
N VAL A 322 -2.61 -19.67 -9.74
CA VAL A 322 -2.56 -18.59 -8.74
C VAL A 322 -1.71 -19.00 -7.55
N ALA A 323 -1.93 -20.19 -6.97
CA ALA A 323 -1.17 -20.65 -5.80
C ALA A 323 0.33 -20.75 -6.09
N LYS A 324 0.74 -21.29 -7.24
CA LYS A 324 2.14 -21.33 -7.68
C LYS A 324 2.74 -19.94 -7.83
N PHE A 325 2.00 -18.98 -8.35
CA PHE A 325 2.45 -17.60 -8.44
C PHE A 325 2.62 -16.96 -7.05
N LEU A 326 1.69 -17.19 -6.12
CA LEU A 326 1.84 -16.70 -4.74
C LEU A 326 3.03 -17.36 -4.03
N THR A 327 3.29 -18.65 -4.27
CA THR A 327 4.51 -19.33 -3.80
C THR A 327 5.78 -18.67 -4.37
N TYR A 328 5.78 -18.32 -5.65
CA TYR A 328 6.88 -17.57 -6.28
C TYR A 328 7.08 -16.21 -5.60
N LEU A 329 6.02 -15.45 -5.39
CA LEU A 329 6.08 -14.14 -4.71
C LEU A 329 6.48 -14.24 -3.23
N SER A 330 6.33 -15.41 -2.61
CA SER A 330 6.75 -15.67 -1.21
C SER A 330 8.25 -15.90 -1.05
N LYS A 331 9.01 -16.10 -2.14
CA LYS A 331 10.45 -16.33 -2.07
C LYS A 331 11.17 -15.10 -1.50
N PRO A 332 12.09 -15.29 -0.53
CA PRO A 332 12.79 -14.16 0.09
C PRO A 332 13.58 -13.28 -0.88
N ASP A 333 14.16 -13.86 -1.93
CA ASP A 333 14.89 -13.13 -2.97
C ASP A 333 13.96 -12.28 -3.84
N VAL A 334 12.77 -12.78 -4.19
CA VAL A 334 11.75 -12.04 -4.93
C VAL A 334 11.23 -10.86 -4.10
N GLN A 335 10.93 -11.11 -2.81
CA GLN A 335 10.47 -10.05 -1.89
C GLN A 335 11.54 -9.01 -1.62
N ALA A 336 12.80 -9.42 -1.42
CA ALA A 336 13.92 -8.50 -1.21
C ALA A 336 14.13 -7.64 -2.46
N TRP A 337 14.16 -8.24 -3.65
CA TRP A 337 14.26 -7.50 -4.91
C TRP A 337 13.11 -6.47 -5.05
N TRP A 338 11.87 -6.91 -4.79
CA TRP A 338 10.71 -6.01 -4.86
C TRP A 338 10.85 -4.81 -3.91
N ALA A 339 11.22 -5.04 -2.66
CA ALA A 339 11.40 -3.99 -1.66
C ALA A 339 12.53 -3.01 -2.05
N GLN A 340 13.68 -3.53 -2.49
CA GLN A 340 14.84 -2.73 -2.86
C GLN A 340 14.60 -1.86 -4.09
N GLU A 341 13.82 -2.37 -5.06
CA GLU A 341 13.54 -1.67 -6.30
C GLU A 341 12.41 -0.64 -6.19
N THR A 342 11.46 -0.84 -5.28
CA THR A 342 10.24 -0.05 -5.23
C THR A 342 10.18 0.90 -4.04
N GLY A 343 10.88 0.61 -2.93
CA GLY A 343 10.72 1.27 -1.65
C GLY A 343 9.50 0.78 -0.84
N TYR A 344 8.79 -0.26 -1.33
CA TYR A 344 7.86 -1.01 -0.49
C TYR A 344 8.60 -1.76 0.60
N LEU A 345 7.91 -2.05 1.70
CA LEU A 345 8.48 -2.77 2.82
C LEU A 345 8.79 -4.23 2.46
N PRO A 346 9.88 -4.82 2.98
CA PRO A 346 10.02 -6.26 3.03
C PRO A 346 8.95 -6.80 3.98
N ILE A 347 8.00 -7.57 3.45
CA ILE A 347 6.84 -8.04 4.22
C ILE A 347 7.13 -9.28 5.08
N THR A 348 8.34 -9.81 4.99
CA THR A 348 8.82 -10.91 5.83
C THR A 348 10.18 -10.59 6.45
N PRO A 349 10.47 -11.07 7.67
CA PRO A 349 11.81 -10.99 8.27
C PRO A 349 12.91 -11.58 7.37
N ALA A 350 12.63 -12.68 6.66
CA ALA A 350 13.59 -13.31 5.76
C ALA A 350 14.04 -12.39 4.63
N ALA A 351 13.12 -11.65 4.01
CA ALA A 351 13.45 -10.67 2.97
C ALA A 351 14.22 -9.46 3.53
N TYR A 352 13.86 -9.01 4.72
CA TYR A 352 14.57 -7.92 5.41
C TYR A 352 16.02 -8.33 5.74
N GLU A 353 16.23 -9.49 6.38
CA GLU A 353 17.57 -9.97 6.71
C GLU A 353 18.41 -10.27 5.47
N LEU A 354 17.79 -10.75 4.38
CA LEU A 354 18.48 -10.91 3.10
C LEU A 354 18.98 -9.57 2.55
N SER A 355 18.13 -8.53 2.58
CA SER A 355 18.52 -7.17 2.14
C SER A 355 19.65 -6.61 3.01
N LYS A 356 19.62 -6.82 4.32
CA LYS A 356 20.73 -6.45 5.24
C LYS A 356 22.02 -7.18 4.87
N LYS A 357 21.97 -8.51 4.67
CA LYS A 357 23.12 -9.32 4.29
C LYS A 357 23.73 -8.91 2.95
N GLN A 358 22.91 -8.44 2.02
CA GLN A 358 23.35 -7.88 0.73
C GLN A 358 23.96 -6.47 0.88
N GLY A 359 23.95 -5.88 2.07
CA GLY A 359 24.45 -4.54 2.35
C GLY A 359 23.56 -3.42 1.77
N PHE A 360 22.29 -3.71 1.47
CA PHE A 360 21.38 -2.74 0.85
C PHE A 360 21.17 -1.52 1.75
N TYR A 361 20.79 -1.72 3.01
CA TYR A 361 20.56 -0.61 3.96
C TYR A 361 21.85 0.10 4.39
N ALA A 362 22.99 -0.59 4.37
CA ALA A 362 24.28 0.06 4.62
C ALA A 362 24.67 1.04 3.51
N LYS A 363 24.26 0.77 2.27
CA LYS A 363 24.48 1.67 1.10
C LYS A 363 23.44 2.79 1.02
N ASP A 364 22.21 2.52 1.42
CA ASP A 364 21.09 3.47 1.39
C ASP A 364 20.29 3.38 2.71
N PRO A 365 20.76 4.03 3.79
CA PRO A 365 20.07 4.04 5.08
C PRO A 365 18.65 4.61 5.01
N ASN A 366 18.36 5.46 4.02
CA ASN A 366 17.03 6.03 3.80
C ASN A 366 15.96 4.94 3.59
N SER A 367 16.33 3.86 2.93
CA SER A 367 15.41 2.76 2.63
C SER A 367 15.03 1.93 3.87
N GLU A 368 15.75 2.05 5.00
CA GLU A 368 15.44 1.33 6.23
C GLU A 368 14.46 2.09 7.14
N VAL A 369 14.33 3.42 6.98
CA VAL A 369 13.50 4.27 7.85
C VAL A 369 12.07 3.76 7.97
N ALA A 370 11.45 3.38 6.88
CA ALA A 370 10.08 2.86 6.88
C ALA A 370 9.93 1.56 7.69
N VAL A 371 10.93 0.67 7.66
CA VAL A 371 10.93 -0.57 8.46
C VAL A 371 11.07 -0.23 9.94
N LEU A 372 11.99 0.66 10.27
CA LEU A 372 12.23 1.10 11.66
C LEU A 372 11.02 1.81 12.25
N GLU A 373 10.31 2.60 11.47
CA GLU A 373 9.11 3.31 11.88
C GLU A 373 7.94 2.34 12.13
N LEU A 374 7.72 1.38 11.21
CA LEU A 374 6.69 0.35 11.37
C LEU A 374 6.94 -0.54 12.60
N THR A 375 8.19 -0.76 12.96
CA THR A 375 8.62 -1.65 14.05
C THR A 375 9.11 -0.89 15.29
N ASN A 376 8.89 0.42 15.36
CA ASN A 376 9.38 1.28 16.44
C ASN A 376 8.93 0.82 17.84
N LYS A 377 7.67 0.41 17.97
CA LYS A 377 7.10 -0.20 19.18
C LYS A 377 6.14 -1.32 18.79
N ALA A 378 5.84 -2.19 19.76
CA ALA A 378 4.80 -3.21 19.57
C ALA A 378 3.45 -2.53 19.28
N PRO A 379 2.72 -2.99 18.24
CA PRO A 379 1.41 -2.43 17.91
C PRO A 379 0.41 -2.54 19.05
N THR A 380 -0.40 -1.49 19.23
CA THR A 380 -1.53 -1.45 20.15
C THR A 380 -2.85 -1.63 19.39
N GLU A 381 -3.98 -1.58 20.10
CA GLU A 381 -5.31 -1.55 19.47
C GLU A 381 -5.51 -0.34 18.54
N ASN A 382 -4.77 0.77 18.77
CA ASN A 382 -4.85 2.00 17.98
C ASN A 382 -3.87 2.04 16.80
N SER A 383 -2.86 1.17 16.79
CA SER A 383 -1.75 1.23 15.81
C SER A 383 -1.45 -0.09 15.08
N ARG A 384 -2.29 -1.12 15.24
CA ARG A 384 -2.13 -2.38 14.51
C ARG A 384 -2.82 -2.40 13.15
N GLY A 385 -3.48 -1.31 12.74
CA GLY A 385 -4.13 -1.16 11.44
C GLY A 385 -5.56 -0.68 11.52
N LEU A 386 -6.23 -0.67 10.36
CA LEU A 386 -7.60 -0.19 10.17
C LEU A 386 -8.41 -1.22 9.37
N ARG A 387 -9.69 -1.42 9.75
CA ARG A 387 -10.59 -2.32 9.01
C ARG A 387 -12.01 -1.77 9.01
N LEU A 388 -12.21 -0.62 8.36
CA LEU A 388 -13.49 0.06 8.31
C LEU A 388 -14.21 -0.24 7.00
N GLY A 389 -15.52 -0.48 7.08
CA GLY A 389 -16.36 -0.64 5.90
C GLY A 389 -16.45 0.64 5.09
N ASN A 390 -16.46 0.53 3.77
CA ASN A 390 -16.53 1.68 2.85
C ASN A 390 -15.43 2.74 3.10
N LEU A 391 -14.26 2.35 3.65
CA LEU A 391 -13.23 3.32 4.03
C LEU A 391 -12.71 4.15 2.85
N ALA A 392 -12.68 3.58 1.64
CA ALA A 392 -12.31 4.35 0.45
C ALA A 392 -13.21 5.57 0.23
N GLN A 393 -14.53 5.39 0.33
CA GLN A 393 -15.51 6.48 0.21
C GLN A 393 -15.51 7.40 1.43
N ILE A 394 -15.23 6.85 2.61
CA ILE A 394 -15.08 7.64 3.84
C ILE A 394 -13.84 8.55 3.74
N ARG A 395 -12.74 8.10 3.15
CA ARG A 395 -11.58 8.95 2.84
C ARG A 395 -11.94 10.13 1.92
N ASP A 396 -12.83 9.94 0.95
CA ASP A 396 -13.33 11.04 0.11
C ASP A 396 -14.08 12.07 0.94
N VAL A 397 -14.94 11.62 1.87
CA VAL A 397 -15.64 12.51 2.81
C VAL A 397 -14.65 13.27 3.69
N TRP A 398 -13.66 12.60 4.25
CA TRP A 398 -12.63 13.25 5.08
C TRP A 398 -11.83 14.29 4.29
N ALA A 399 -11.45 13.95 3.05
CA ALA A 399 -10.73 14.88 2.19
C ALA A 399 -11.56 16.13 1.87
N GLU A 400 -12.86 15.97 1.54
CA GLU A 400 -13.78 17.10 1.33
C GLU A 400 -13.84 18.02 2.56
N GLU A 401 -13.97 17.46 3.76
CA GLU A 401 -14.07 18.27 4.99
C GLU A 401 -12.73 18.97 5.31
N ILE A 402 -11.60 18.31 5.10
CA ILE A 402 -10.27 18.93 5.22
C ILE A 402 -10.15 20.09 4.21
N GLU A 403 -10.53 19.89 2.95
CA GLU A 403 -10.49 20.93 1.91
C GLU A 403 -11.37 22.13 2.26
N GLN A 404 -12.56 21.90 2.82
CA GLN A 404 -13.44 23.00 3.30
C GLN A 404 -12.78 23.80 4.45
N ALA A 405 -12.12 23.10 5.37
CA ALA A 405 -11.41 23.73 6.47
C ALA A 405 -10.18 24.53 6.00
N LEU A 406 -9.35 23.94 5.13
CA LEU A 406 -8.19 24.63 4.52
C LEU A 406 -8.59 25.85 3.68
N ALA A 407 -9.76 25.81 3.05
CA ALA A 407 -10.35 26.94 2.32
C ALA A 407 -10.98 28.02 3.25
N GLY A 408 -10.93 27.83 4.56
CA GLY A 408 -11.50 28.76 5.54
C GLY A 408 -13.03 28.78 5.63
N LYS A 409 -13.72 27.79 5.04
CA LYS A 409 -15.19 27.69 5.03
C LYS A 409 -15.74 27.04 6.30
N LYS A 410 -14.93 26.29 7.03
CA LYS A 410 -15.26 25.63 8.29
C LYS A 410 -14.09 25.73 9.27
N SER A 411 -14.39 25.69 10.58
CA SER A 411 -13.34 25.42 11.57
C SER A 411 -12.88 23.96 11.50
N ALA A 412 -11.71 23.66 12.02
CA ALA A 412 -11.19 22.29 12.10
C ALA A 412 -12.15 21.36 12.87
N GLN A 413 -12.70 21.83 13.99
CA GLN A 413 -13.67 21.07 14.78
C GLN A 413 -14.93 20.76 13.97
N ALA A 414 -15.55 21.77 13.33
CA ALA A 414 -16.75 21.57 12.52
C ALA A 414 -16.53 20.62 11.34
N ALA A 415 -15.36 20.70 10.68
CA ALA A 415 -14.99 19.80 9.60
C ALA A 415 -14.86 18.35 10.10
N MET A 416 -14.20 18.13 11.24
CA MET A 416 -14.05 16.77 11.80
C MET A 416 -15.37 16.23 12.37
N ASP A 417 -16.22 17.05 12.94
CA ASP A 417 -17.56 16.62 13.39
C ASP A 417 -18.45 16.19 12.20
N ASP A 418 -18.42 16.95 11.09
CA ASP A 418 -19.12 16.58 9.87
C ASP A 418 -18.52 15.31 9.22
N ALA A 419 -17.20 15.15 9.24
CA ALA A 419 -16.50 13.96 8.76
C ALA A 419 -16.93 12.71 9.56
N VAL A 420 -17.02 12.80 10.89
CA VAL A 420 -17.53 11.73 11.76
C VAL A 420 -18.98 11.42 11.43
N ARG A 421 -19.86 12.43 11.43
CA ARG A 421 -21.28 12.26 11.18
C ARG A 421 -21.57 11.59 9.84
N ARG A 422 -20.89 12.04 8.77
CA ARG A 422 -21.04 11.50 7.40
C ARG A 422 -20.46 10.09 7.30
N GLY A 423 -19.27 9.87 7.85
CA GLY A 423 -18.59 8.58 7.85
C GLY A 423 -19.34 7.52 8.67
N ASP A 424 -19.86 7.85 9.85
CA ASP A 424 -20.66 6.94 10.68
C ASP A 424 -21.95 6.49 10.00
N ALA A 425 -22.59 7.36 9.22
CA ALA A 425 -23.75 6.97 8.42
C ALA A 425 -23.40 5.88 7.40
N MET A 426 -22.19 5.96 6.79
CA MET A 426 -21.68 4.96 5.86
C MET A 426 -21.28 3.66 6.57
N LEU A 427 -20.65 3.73 7.75
CA LEU A 427 -20.28 2.58 8.57
C LEU A 427 -21.52 1.82 9.04
N LYS A 428 -22.55 2.51 9.53
CA LYS A 428 -23.83 1.91 9.92
C LYS A 428 -24.52 1.20 8.74
N THR A 429 -24.45 1.77 7.57
CA THR A 429 -25.01 1.14 6.35
C THR A 429 -24.22 -0.12 5.99
N PHE A 430 -22.88 -0.07 6.04
CA PHE A 430 -22.03 -1.22 5.78
C PHE A 430 -22.26 -2.35 6.80
N ALA A 431 -22.28 -2.07 8.09
CA ALA A 431 -22.49 -3.05 9.14
C ALA A 431 -23.79 -3.84 8.96
N ARG A 432 -24.89 -3.17 8.56
CA ARG A 432 -26.18 -3.81 8.27
C ARG A 432 -26.14 -4.77 7.08
N THR A 433 -25.27 -4.54 6.11
CA THR A 433 -25.14 -5.37 4.89
C THR A 433 -24.09 -6.48 5.04
N ALA A 434 -22.98 -6.20 5.73
CA ALA A 434 -21.88 -7.15 5.95
C ALA A 434 -22.25 -8.30 6.92
N GLY A 435 -23.19 -8.07 7.83
CA GLY A 435 -23.68 -9.07 8.80
C GLY A 435 -24.72 -10.06 8.23
N ARG A 436 -25.21 -9.84 7.00
CA ARG A 436 -26.16 -10.71 6.30
C ARG A 436 -25.41 -11.63 5.36
#